data_4309a0eefcc415d4b43d6c8c6741e8cd
#
_entry.id   4309a0eefcc415d4b43d6c8c6741e8cd
#
_cell.length_a   1.000
_cell.length_b   1.000
_cell.length_c   1.000
_cell.angle_alpha   90.00
_cell.angle_beta   90.00
_cell.angle_gamma   90.00
#
_symmetry.space_group_name_H-M   'P 1'
#
loop_
_entity.id
_entity.type
_entity.pdbx_description
1 polymer ?
#
loop_
_entity_poly.entity_id
_entity_poly.type
_entity_poly.pdbx_seq_one_letter_code
_entity_poly.pdbx_strand_id
1 'polypeptide(L)'
;YRFTGHKSFGSMTPVWTYLGLHGMDNSDPEAPKIIHAFMPRGTEGYEINEVWDTLGMRATQSHDTILDGAFVPDRYIGRVVPAGAAGLDMFTLGIFAWALITFGNVYYGIAQRVLEITIEGVKGKSSIALTRSMAHHPEVQHAIAEMVMEMEAISPQLDTVAEDWSNGVDHGHAWVIKLVGAKYRAVEGAWKVVDAALDVTGGSGIFKKSPIERLWRDARLGKIHPGNYALSHEFVAKVALGIDPDEPPRWG
;
A
#
# COMPACT_ATOMS: atom_id res chain seq x y z
N TYR A 1 11.05 20.02 18.49
CA TYR A 1 11.79 18.76 18.53
C TYR A 1 12.93 18.73 17.53
N ARG A 2 13.97 17.95 17.83
CA ARG A 2 15.05 17.64 16.89
C ARG A 2 14.97 16.18 16.52
N PHE A 3 14.96 15.91 15.22
CA PHE A 3 14.87 14.55 14.69
C PHE A 3 16.23 14.10 14.16
N THR A 4 16.67 12.92 14.59
CA THR A 4 17.88 12.25 14.09
C THR A 4 17.52 10.81 13.78
N GLY A 5 17.89 10.33 12.61
CA GLY A 5 17.63 8.96 12.17
C GLY A 5 17.52 8.80 10.67
N HIS A 6 17.21 7.60 10.26
CA HIS A 6 17.10 7.21 8.86
C HIS A 6 15.63 6.87 8.53
N LYS A 7 15.02 7.64 7.64
CA LYS A 7 13.67 7.38 7.15
C LYS A 7 13.74 6.87 5.70
N SER A 8 13.47 5.60 5.53
CA SER A 8 13.41 4.95 4.21
C SER A 8 12.00 5.05 3.61
N PHE A 9 11.90 4.77 2.30
CA PHE A 9 10.65 4.74 1.54
C PHE A 9 9.85 6.06 1.57
N GLY A 10 10.56 7.19 1.51
CA GLY A 10 9.93 8.52 1.48
C GLY A 10 9.35 8.85 0.11
N SER A 11 8.16 8.36 -0.24
CA SER A 11 7.54 8.61 -1.55
C SER A 11 7.45 10.10 -1.89
N MET A 12 7.61 10.43 -3.16
CA MET A 12 7.61 11.78 -3.71
C MET A 12 8.78 12.65 -3.19
N THR A 13 9.89 12.04 -2.80
CA THR A 13 11.06 12.74 -2.26
C THR A 13 11.52 13.95 -3.08
N PRO A 14 11.49 13.94 -4.43
CA PRO A 14 11.89 15.12 -5.21
C PRO A 14 10.95 16.33 -5.09
N VAL A 15 9.69 16.13 -4.69
CA VAL A 15 8.64 17.15 -4.86
C VAL A 15 7.79 17.45 -3.62
N TRP A 16 7.94 16.74 -2.51
CA TRP A 16 7.14 17.03 -1.32
C TRP A 16 7.45 18.42 -0.74
N THR A 17 6.44 19.08 -0.22
CA THR A 17 6.56 20.36 0.50
C THR A 17 6.77 20.15 1.99
N TYR A 18 6.11 19.12 2.54
CA TYR A 18 6.24 18.68 3.91
C TYR A 18 6.51 17.18 3.96
N LEU A 19 7.45 16.78 4.81
CA LEU A 19 7.69 15.37 5.11
C LEU A 19 6.97 15.00 6.40
N GLY A 20 6.07 14.03 6.33
CA GLY A 20 5.47 13.41 7.52
C GLY A 20 6.52 12.56 8.25
N LEU A 21 6.76 12.90 9.51
CA LEU A 21 7.71 12.22 10.39
C LEU A 21 6.98 11.58 11.56
N HIS A 22 7.45 10.41 11.98
CA HIS A 22 7.21 9.92 13.33
C HIS A 22 8.55 9.54 13.94
N GLY A 23 8.87 10.13 15.06
CA GLY A 23 10.07 9.85 15.82
C GLY A 23 9.72 9.37 17.22
N MET A 24 10.51 8.45 17.74
CA MET A 24 10.37 8.02 19.13
C MET A 24 11.16 8.97 20.04
N ASP A 25 10.50 9.50 21.07
CA ASP A 25 11.11 10.24 22.16
C ASP A 25 11.27 9.30 23.36
N ASN A 26 12.51 8.91 23.64
CA ASN A 26 12.92 8.05 24.73
C ASN A 26 13.55 8.84 25.89
N SER A 27 13.31 10.14 26.00
CA SER A 27 13.85 10.97 27.10
C SER A 27 13.34 10.48 28.47
N ASP A 28 12.17 9.86 28.50
CA ASP A 28 11.65 9.10 29.62
C ASP A 28 11.48 7.63 29.18
N PRO A 29 12.39 6.71 29.57
CA PRO A 29 12.34 5.32 29.16
C PRO A 29 11.10 4.56 29.68
N GLU A 30 10.50 5.01 30.81
CA GLU A 30 9.30 4.40 31.38
C GLU A 30 8.01 4.86 30.68
N ALA A 31 8.08 5.96 29.92
CA ALA A 31 6.95 6.52 29.20
C ALA A 31 7.35 7.03 27.81
N PRO A 32 7.85 6.16 26.92
CA PRO A 32 8.27 6.56 25.58
C PRO A 32 7.08 7.09 24.77
N LYS A 33 7.34 8.07 23.91
CA LYS A 33 6.31 8.75 23.10
C LYS A 33 6.65 8.71 21.63
N ILE A 34 5.62 8.76 20.79
CA ILE A 34 5.78 9.00 19.36
C ILE A 34 5.39 10.43 19.05
N ILE A 35 6.29 11.14 18.41
CA ILE A 35 6.10 12.51 17.95
C ILE A 35 5.74 12.47 16.47
N HIS A 36 4.51 12.82 16.14
CA HIS A 36 4.06 13.00 14.75
C HIS A 36 4.27 14.44 14.33
N ALA A 37 5.03 14.67 13.28
CA ALA A 37 5.42 16.00 12.82
C ALA A 37 5.34 16.12 11.29
N PHE A 38 5.26 17.37 10.82
CA PHE A 38 5.30 17.72 9.40
C PHE A 38 6.49 18.64 9.15
N MET A 39 7.63 18.08 8.76
CA MET A 39 8.86 18.82 8.52
C MET A 39 8.80 19.58 7.18
N PRO A 40 8.93 20.92 7.16
CA PRO A 40 9.03 21.67 5.91
C PRO A 40 10.28 21.30 5.12
N ARG A 41 10.19 21.34 3.77
CA ARG A 41 11.33 21.03 2.89
C ARG A 41 12.55 21.94 3.12
N GLY A 42 12.36 23.18 3.54
CA GLY A 42 13.46 24.13 3.82
C GLY A 42 14.13 23.97 5.20
N THR A 43 13.79 22.91 5.96
CA THR A 43 14.43 22.64 7.25
C THR A 43 15.88 22.24 7.03
N GLU A 44 16.78 22.73 7.88
CA GLU A 44 18.19 22.32 7.92
C GLU A 44 18.35 21.02 8.72
N GLY A 45 19.45 20.28 8.48
CA GLY A 45 19.80 19.08 9.23
C GLY A 45 19.15 17.82 8.65
N TYR A 46 18.87 17.79 7.35
CA TYR A 46 18.57 16.55 6.65
C TYR A 46 19.19 16.53 5.24
N GLU A 47 19.37 15.35 4.71
CA GLU A 47 19.76 15.12 3.32
C GLU A 47 18.92 14.00 2.70
N ILE A 48 18.80 14.02 1.37
CA ILE A 48 18.13 12.97 0.60
C ILE A 48 19.20 12.06 0.00
N ASN A 49 19.13 10.78 0.32
CA ASN A 49 19.96 9.75 -0.28
C ASN A 49 19.18 9.07 -1.41
N GLU A 50 19.58 9.33 -2.66
CA GLU A 50 18.88 8.87 -3.87
C GLU A 50 19.17 7.40 -4.16
N VAL A 51 18.45 6.48 -3.53
CA VAL A 51 18.65 5.03 -3.60
C VAL A 51 17.51 4.28 -4.33
N TRP A 52 16.50 5.01 -4.85
CA TRP A 52 15.29 4.38 -5.38
C TRP A 52 15.50 3.81 -6.80
N ASP A 53 16.26 2.73 -6.90
CA ASP A 53 16.38 1.90 -8.12
C ASP A 53 15.76 0.53 -7.86
N THR A 54 14.47 0.40 -8.11
CA THR A 54 13.62 -0.72 -7.67
C THR A 54 13.00 -1.47 -8.85
N LEU A 55 12.49 -2.67 -8.56
CA LEU A 55 11.78 -3.54 -9.51
C LEU A 55 10.57 -2.83 -10.12
N GLY A 56 9.72 -2.23 -9.29
CA GLY A 56 8.48 -1.55 -9.66
C GLY A 56 8.24 -0.32 -8.81
N MET A 57 7.11 0.37 -9.01
CA MET A 57 6.78 1.64 -8.36
C MET A 57 7.89 2.68 -8.51
N ARG A 58 8.64 2.64 -9.62
CA ARG A 58 9.82 3.48 -9.86
C ARG A 58 9.49 4.97 -9.86
N ALA A 59 8.29 5.32 -10.34
CA ALA A 59 7.81 6.70 -10.41
C ALA A 59 7.51 7.33 -9.05
N THR A 60 7.40 6.54 -7.98
CA THR A 60 7.17 7.09 -6.63
C THR A 60 8.38 7.82 -6.07
N GLN A 61 9.59 7.56 -6.61
CA GLN A 61 10.84 8.18 -6.19
C GLN A 61 10.96 8.19 -4.66
N SER A 62 10.83 6.98 -4.07
CA SER A 62 10.76 6.80 -2.61
C SER A 62 12.15 6.69 -2.00
N HIS A 63 12.96 7.71 -2.21
CA HIS A 63 14.32 7.79 -1.68
C HIS A 63 14.34 7.86 -0.15
N ASP A 64 15.53 7.68 0.41
CA ASP A 64 15.76 7.80 1.84
C ASP A 64 15.97 9.26 2.24
N THR A 65 15.55 9.59 3.46
CA THR A 65 15.84 10.86 4.10
C THR A 65 16.65 10.60 5.37
N ILE A 66 17.87 11.11 5.40
CA ILE A 66 18.77 11.04 6.56
C ILE A 66 18.59 12.31 7.36
N LEU A 67 18.19 12.18 8.62
CA LEU A 67 17.96 13.29 9.54
C LEU A 67 19.13 13.36 10.51
N ASP A 68 19.74 14.54 10.64
CA ASP A 68 20.82 14.84 11.58
C ASP A 68 20.50 16.12 12.34
N GLY A 69 19.74 15.98 13.42
CA GLY A 69 19.31 17.09 14.25
C GLY A 69 18.33 18.05 13.58
N ALA A 70 17.57 17.59 12.57
CA ALA A 70 16.58 18.41 11.87
C ALA A 70 15.56 19.00 12.85
N PHE A 71 15.51 20.33 12.96
CA PHE A 71 14.66 21.01 13.92
C PHE A 71 13.27 21.27 13.35
N VAL A 72 12.26 20.73 14.03
CA VAL A 72 10.84 20.95 13.69
C VAL A 72 10.19 21.73 14.86
N PRO A 73 9.78 23.00 14.64
CA PRO A 73 9.14 23.81 15.68
C PRO A 73 7.73 23.31 15.99
N ASP A 74 7.23 23.67 17.18
CA ASP A 74 5.97 23.16 17.75
C ASP A 74 4.76 23.33 16.84
N ARG A 75 4.70 24.41 16.04
CA ARG A 75 3.61 24.65 15.08
C ARG A 75 3.46 23.57 13.99
N TYR A 76 4.48 22.73 13.82
CA TYR A 76 4.47 21.61 12.87
C TYR A 76 4.42 20.25 13.57
N ILE A 77 4.24 20.24 14.89
CA ILE A 77 3.95 19.00 15.63
C ILE A 77 2.46 18.75 15.56
N GLY A 78 2.08 17.68 14.87
CA GLY A 78 0.68 17.31 14.68
C GLY A 78 0.10 16.59 15.90
N ARG A 79 0.88 15.71 16.51
CA ARG A 79 0.43 14.91 17.64
C ARG A 79 1.63 14.35 18.43
N VAL A 80 1.44 14.18 19.74
CA VAL A 80 2.33 13.42 20.63
C VAL A 80 1.48 12.38 21.33
N VAL A 81 1.84 11.11 21.18
CA VAL A 81 1.08 9.97 21.75
C VAL A 81 2.02 9.02 22.49
N PRO A 82 1.53 8.20 23.43
CA PRO A 82 2.30 7.10 23.98
C PRO A 82 2.79 6.15 22.88
N ALA A 83 3.95 5.55 23.05
CA ALA A 83 4.42 4.51 22.13
C ALA A 83 3.60 3.23 22.28
N GLY A 84 3.50 2.43 21.20
CA GLY A 84 2.76 1.17 21.19
C GLY A 84 1.25 1.34 21.00
N ALA A 85 0.48 0.29 21.32
CA ALA A 85 -0.96 0.26 21.13
C ALA A 85 -1.71 1.31 21.94
N ALA A 86 -1.15 1.73 23.08
CA ALA A 86 -1.69 2.83 23.90
C ALA A 86 -1.73 4.18 23.16
N GLY A 87 -0.96 4.35 22.08
CA GLY A 87 -0.97 5.53 21.21
C GLY A 87 -2.00 5.48 20.08
N LEU A 88 -2.81 4.42 19.99
CA LEU A 88 -3.87 4.26 18.98
C LEU A 88 -5.08 5.15 19.32
N ASP A 89 -4.97 6.42 18.99
CA ASP A 89 -6.08 7.38 19.04
C ASP A 89 -6.69 7.61 17.64
N MET A 90 -7.73 8.45 17.56
CA MET A 90 -8.41 8.76 16.31
C MET A 90 -7.49 9.43 15.26
N PHE A 91 -6.45 10.15 15.69
CA PHE A 91 -5.46 10.73 14.77
C PHE A 91 -4.60 9.63 14.14
N THR A 92 -4.08 8.74 14.96
CA THR A 92 -3.26 7.60 14.49
C THR A 92 -4.08 6.64 13.63
N LEU A 93 -5.32 6.32 14.06
CA LEU A 93 -6.24 5.51 13.28
C LEU A 93 -6.55 6.17 11.93
N GLY A 94 -6.72 7.50 11.90
CA GLY A 94 -6.92 8.29 10.68
C GLY A 94 -5.77 8.17 9.69
N ILE A 95 -4.52 8.20 10.16
CA ILE A 95 -3.34 7.99 9.31
C ILE A 95 -3.41 6.61 8.66
N PHE A 96 -3.70 5.56 9.44
CA PHE A 96 -3.82 4.20 8.91
C PHE A 96 -5.01 4.05 7.95
N ALA A 97 -6.16 4.62 8.28
CA ALA A 97 -7.35 4.56 7.42
C ALA A 97 -7.06 5.16 6.05
N TRP A 98 -6.57 6.39 6.00
CA TRP A 98 -6.21 7.05 4.75
C TRP A 98 -5.15 6.27 3.97
N ALA A 99 -4.09 5.82 4.64
CA ALA A 99 -3.02 5.08 3.99
C ALA A 99 -3.53 3.75 3.41
N LEU A 100 -4.19 2.92 4.21
CA LEU A 100 -4.58 1.56 3.80
C LEU A 100 -5.68 1.57 2.74
N ILE A 101 -6.68 2.44 2.86
CA ILE A 101 -7.75 2.57 1.85
C ILE A 101 -7.16 3.06 0.53
N THR A 102 -6.31 4.10 0.55
CA THR A 102 -5.73 4.63 -0.70
C THR A 102 -4.76 3.64 -1.34
N PHE A 103 -3.94 2.92 -0.58
CA PHE A 103 -3.08 1.88 -1.14
C PHE A 103 -3.90 0.72 -1.75
N GLY A 104 -4.96 0.28 -1.09
CA GLY A 104 -5.88 -0.71 -1.66
C GLY A 104 -6.39 -0.29 -3.03
N ASN A 105 -6.84 0.96 -3.16
CA ASN A 105 -7.35 1.52 -4.41
C ASN A 105 -6.28 1.70 -5.49
N VAL A 106 -5.04 2.05 -5.14
CA VAL A 106 -3.92 2.13 -6.11
C VAL A 106 -3.69 0.77 -6.77
N TYR A 107 -3.60 -0.30 -5.98
CA TYR A 107 -3.38 -1.64 -6.52
C TYR A 107 -4.60 -2.20 -7.25
N TYR A 108 -5.80 -1.92 -6.78
CA TYR A 108 -7.04 -2.21 -7.50
C TYR A 108 -7.05 -1.54 -8.87
N GLY A 109 -6.71 -0.25 -8.96
CA GLY A 109 -6.65 0.47 -10.23
C GLY A 109 -5.59 -0.07 -11.20
N ILE A 110 -4.46 -0.56 -10.70
CA ILE A 110 -3.47 -1.27 -11.52
C ILE A 110 -4.09 -2.53 -12.14
N ALA A 111 -4.76 -3.35 -11.33
CA ALA A 111 -5.39 -4.59 -11.78
C ALA A 111 -6.52 -4.32 -12.78
N GLN A 112 -7.36 -3.33 -12.51
CA GLN A 112 -8.42 -2.90 -13.41
C GLN A 112 -7.86 -2.53 -14.79
N ARG A 113 -6.80 -1.70 -14.80
CA ARG A 113 -6.19 -1.30 -16.08
C ARG A 113 -5.58 -2.47 -16.82
N VAL A 114 -4.95 -3.40 -16.12
CA VAL A 114 -4.39 -4.63 -16.73
C VAL A 114 -5.49 -5.50 -17.31
N LEU A 115 -6.59 -5.69 -16.59
CA LEU A 115 -7.75 -6.46 -17.07
C LEU A 115 -8.34 -5.84 -18.34
N GLU A 116 -8.54 -4.52 -18.39
CA GLU A 116 -9.02 -3.81 -19.58
C GLU A 116 -8.11 -4.06 -20.79
N ILE A 117 -6.80 -3.86 -20.64
CA ILE A 117 -5.81 -4.07 -21.70
C ILE A 117 -5.83 -5.53 -22.17
N THR A 118 -5.97 -6.47 -21.25
CA THR A 118 -6.00 -7.90 -21.56
C THR A 118 -7.25 -8.26 -22.35
N ILE A 119 -8.43 -7.78 -21.94
CA ILE A 119 -9.70 -8.01 -22.65
C ILE A 119 -9.66 -7.45 -24.07
N GLU A 120 -9.16 -6.22 -24.23
CA GLU A 120 -8.98 -5.61 -25.56
C GLU A 120 -7.99 -6.41 -26.42
N GLY A 121 -6.88 -6.82 -25.84
CA GLY A 121 -5.84 -7.59 -26.51
C GLY A 121 -6.35 -8.94 -27.05
N VAL A 122 -7.09 -9.71 -26.25
CA VAL A 122 -7.59 -11.04 -26.68
C VAL A 122 -8.70 -10.94 -27.73
N LYS A 123 -9.45 -9.83 -27.77
CA LYS A 123 -10.43 -9.59 -28.84
C LYS A 123 -9.76 -9.32 -30.19
N GLY A 124 -8.63 -8.60 -30.19
CA GLY A 124 -7.92 -8.23 -31.40
C GLY A 124 -6.84 -9.23 -31.88
N LYS A 125 -6.43 -10.17 -31.02
CA LYS A 125 -5.34 -11.12 -31.30
C LYS A 125 -5.87 -12.47 -31.75
N SER A 126 -5.26 -13.05 -32.76
CA SER A 126 -5.42 -14.45 -33.16
C SER A 126 -4.11 -15.22 -32.97
N SER A 127 -4.19 -16.52 -32.81
CA SER A 127 -3.04 -17.44 -32.82
C SER A 127 -3.01 -18.19 -34.12
N ILE A 128 -1.85 -18.72 -34.53
CA ILE A 128 -1.68 -19.55 -35.74
C ILE A 128 -2.63 -20.75 -35.72
N ALA A 129 -2.90 -21.28 -34.53
CA ALA A 129 -3.77 -22.45 -34.36
C ALA A 129 -5.28 -22.11 -34.33
N LEU A 130 -5.64 -20.83 -34.32
CA LEU A 130 -7.04 -20.39 -34.16
C LEU A 130 -7.51 -19.63 -35.40
N THR A 131 -8.68 -20.01 -35.90
CA THR A 131 -9.37 -19.29 -36.98
C THR A 131 -10.15 -18.07 -36.49
N ARG A 132 -10.27 -17.88 -35.18
CA ARG A 132 -11.00 -16.81 -34.50
C ARG A 132 -10.07 -16.12 -33.51
N SER A 133 -10.49 -14.97 -32.94
CA SER A 133 -9.71 -14.28 -31.91
C SER A 133 -9.53 -15.14 -30.65
N MET A 134 -8.50 -14.84 -29.87
CA MET A 134 -8.20 -15.48 -28.58
C MET A 134 -9.37 -15.43 -27.59
N ALA A 135 -10.25 -14.45 -27.72
CA ALA A 135 -11.45 -14.33 -26.90
C ALA A 135 -12.42 -15.54 -27.03
N HIS A 136 -12.28 -16.35 -28.07
CA HIS A 136 -13.07 -17.58 -28.27
C HIS A 136 -12.39 -18.85 -27.74
N HIS A 137 -11.20 -18.73 -27.17
CA HIS A 137 -10.49 -19.86 -26.59
C HIS A 137 -10.98 -20.12 -25.15
N PRO A 138 -11.43 -21.36 -24.81
CA PRO A 138 -12.03 -21.67 -23.50
C PRO A 138 -11.11 -21.29 -22.31
N GLU A 139 -9.82 -21.60 -22.37
CA GLU A 139 -8.87 -21.27 -21.30
C GLU A 139 -8.73 -19.77 -21.10
N VAL A 140 -8.74 -18.98 -22.17
CA VAL A 140 -8.72 -17.51 -22.09
C VAL A 140 -10.02 -17.00 -21.47
N GLN A 141 -11.17 -17.57 -21.83
CA GLN A 141 -12.46 -17.22 -21.23
C GLN A 141 -12.48 -17.52 -19.74
N HIS A 142 -11.96 -18.68 -19.31
CA HIS A 142 -11.86 -19.03 -17.89
C HIS A 142 -10.96 -18.07 -17.15
N ALA A 143 -9.77 -17.75 -17.67
CA ALA A 143 -8.86 -16.81 -17.04
C ALA A 143 -9.45 -15.40 -16.91
N ILE A 144 -10.13 -14.90 -17.96
CA ILE A 144 -10.83 -13.62 -17.91
C ILE A 144 -11.95 -13.66 -16.86
N ALA A 145 -12.72 -14.75 -16.78
CA ALA A 145 -13.79 -14.88 -15.79
C ALA A 145 -13.25 -14.82 -14.35
N GLU A 146 -12.17 -15.55 -14.05
CA GLU A 146 -11.52 -15.52 -12.74
C GLU A 146 -11.02 -14.10 -12.39
N MET A 147 -10.38 -13.41 -13.35
CA MET A 147 -9.93 -12.03 -13.12
C MET A 147 -11.09 -11.08 -12.83
N VAL A 148 -12.19 -11.18 -13.58
CA VAL A 148 -13.38 -10.33 -13.36
C VAL A 148 -14.01 -10.64 -12.01
N MET A 149 -14.20 -11.92 -11.65
CA MET A 149 -14.77 -12.30 -10.35
C MET A 149 -13.90 -11.86 -9.17
N GLU A 150 -12.58 -11.90 -9.29
CA GLU A 150 -11.67 -11.37 -8.25
C GLU A 150 -11.85 -9.85 -8.08
N MET A 151 -11.96 -9.10 -9.20
CA MET A 151 -12.17 -7.65 -9.15
C MET A 151 -13.52 -7.28 -8.52
N GLU A 152 -14.58 -8.01 -8.86
CA GLU A 152 -15.93 -7.82 -8.29
C GLU A 152 -15.97 -8.14 -6.79
N ALA A 153 -15.12 -9.04 -6.30
CA ALA A 153 -15.03 -9.34 -4.87
C ALA A 153 -14.28 -8.24 -4.07
N ILE A 154 -13.36 -7.53 -4.71
CA ILE A 154 -12.54 -6.50 -4.05
C ILE A 154 -13.27 -5.17 -3.94
N SER A 155 -13.88 -4.69 -5.03
CA SER A 155 -14.45 -3.35 -5.13
C SER A 155 -15.45 -3.03 -4.01
N PRO A 156 -16.47 -3.87 -3.75
CA PRO A 156 -17.46 -3.57 -2.70
C PRO A 156 -16.85 -3.47 -1.30
N GLN A 157 -15.79 -4.22 -1.03
CA GLN A 157 -15.12 -4.13 0.28
C GLN A 157 -14.36 -2.80 0.42
N LEU A 158 -13.65 -2.35 -0.61
CA LEU A 158 -12.97 -1.06 -0.60
C LEU A 158 -13.96 0.10 -0.46
N ASP A 159 -15.05 0.06 -1.24
CA ASP A 159 -16.09 1.08 -1.22
C ASP A 159 -16.77 1.16 0.16
N THR A 160 -17.20 0.01 0.69
CA THR A 160 -17.84 -0.05 2.02
C THR A 160 -16.93 0.50 3.13
N VAL A 161 -15.64 0.11 3.14
CA VAL A 161 -14.72 0.59 4.17
C VAL A 161 -14.47 2.09 4.04
N ALA A 162 -14.36 2.60 2.80
CA ALA A 162 -14.18 4.04 2.55
C ALA A 162 -15.44 4.85 2.93
N GLU A 163 -16.63 4.35 2.60
CA GLU A 163 -17.91 4.97 2.95
C GLU A 163 -18.14 4.96 4.47
N ASP A 164 -17.93 3.84 5.14
CA ASP A 164 -18.05 3.73 6.59
C ASP A 164 -17.12 4.73 7.29
N TRP A 165 -15.87 4.83 6.83
CA TRP A 165 -14.91 5.80 7.35
C TRP A 165 -15.39 7.25 7.14
N SER A 166 -15.83 7.57 5.94
CA SER A 166 -16.28 8.93 5.58
C SER A 166 -17.55 9.35 6.33
N ASN A 167 -18.41 8.38 6.63
CA ASN A 167 -19.65 8.61 7.37
C ASN A 167 -19.49 8.53 8.91
N GLY A 168 -18.27 8.29 9.39
CA GLY A 168 -17.96 8.23 10.82
C GLY A 168 -18.64 7.05 11.52
N VAL A 169 -18.85 5.92 10.84
CA VAL A 169 -19.44 4.72 11.43
C VAL A 169 -18.52 4.19 12.53
N ASP A 170 -19.08 3.97 13.70
CA ASP A 170 -18.33 3.41 14.82
C ASP A 170 -18.24 1.88 14.73
N HIS A 171 -17.07 1.40 14.36
CA HIS A 171 -16.74 -0.03 14.40
C HIS A 171 -15.84 -0.42 15.56
N GLY A 172 -15.51 0.51 16.46
CA GLY A 172 -14.62 0.26 17.58
C GLY A 172 -13.32 -0.42 17.16
N HIS A 173 -12.91 -1.46 17.86
CA HIS A 173 -11.69 -2.23 17.54
C HIS A 173 -11.76 -2.96 16.18
N ALA A 174 -12.95 -3.21 15.64
CA ALA A 174 -13.09 -3.86 14.33
C ALA A 174 -12.58 -2.98 13.17
N TRP A 175 -12.34 -1.68 13.38
CA TRP A 175 -11.70 -0.83 12.38
C TRP A 175 -10.36 -1.38 11.91
N VAL A 176 -9.54 -1.91 12.80
CA VAL A 176 -8.25 -2.52 12.43
C VAL A 176 -8.47 -3.67 11.46
N ILE A 177 -9.42 -4.57 11.74
CA ILE A 177 -9.73 -5.71 10.86
C ILE A 177 -10.22 -5.23 9.49
N LYS A 178 -11.12 -4.25 9.47
CA LYS A 178 -11.69 -3.71 8.23
C LYS A 178 -10.63 -3.05 7.34
N LEU A 179 -9.82 -2.15 7.90
CA LEU A 179 -8.80 -1.41 7.16
C LEU A 179 -7.69 -2.32 6.64
N VAL A 180 -7.13 -3.14 7.53
CA VAL A 180 -6.06 -4.08 7.17
C VAL A 180 -6.57 -5.14 6.20
N GLY A 181 -7.77 -5.69 6.46
CA GLY A 181 -8.39 -6.70 5.61
C GLY A 181 -8.69 -6.19 4.20
N ALA A 182 -9.24 -4.99 4.05
CA ALA A 182 -9.54 -4.39 2.75
C ALA A 182 -8.26 -4.17 1.93
N LYS A 183 -7.23 -3.54 2.54
CA LYS A 183 -5.92 -3.36 1.86
C LYS A 183 -5.31 -4.69 1.47
N TYR A 184 -5.28 -5.66 2.38
CA TYR A 184 -4.68 -6.96 2.14
C TYR A 184 -5.38 -7.69 0.97
N ARG A 185 -6.73 -7.76 0.99
CA ARG A 185 -7.50 -8.40 -0.07
C ARG A 185 -7.34 -7.70 -1.42
N ALA A 186 -7.34 -6.38 -1.44
CA ALA A 186 -7.13 -5.62 -2.66
C ALA A 186 -5.75 -5.90 -3.29
N VAL A 187 -4.70 -5.94 -2.49
CA VAL A 187 -3.35 -6.20 -2.97
C VAL A 187 -3.16 -7.64 -3.45
N GLU A 188 -3.64 -8.62 -2.69
CA GLU A 188 -3.52 -10.03 -3.07
C GLU A 188 -4.34 -10.35 -4.31
N GLY A 189 -5.56 -9.82 -4.40
CA GLY A 189 -6.41 -10.01 -5.58
C GLY A 189 -5.87 -9.26 -6.80
N ALA A 190 -5.41 -8.03 -6.64
CA ALA A 190 -4.75 -7.29 -7.72
C ALA A 190 -3.54 -8.07 -8.28
N TRP A 191 -2.72 -8.67 -7.40
CA TRP A 191 -1.62 -9.51 -7.83
C TRP A 191 -2.09 -10.72 -8.64
N LYS A 192 -3.12 -11.45 -8.19
CA LYS A 192 -3.68 -12.59 -8.94
C LYS A 192 -4.15 -12.18 -10.35
N VAL A 193 -4.87 -11.06 -10.44
CA VAL A 193 -5.38 -10.53 -11.71
C VAL A 193 -4.23 -10.17 -12.66
N VAL A 194 -3.23 -9.47 -12.16
CA VAL A 194 -2.12 -9.00 -12.98
C VAL A 194 -1.22 -10.15 -13.45
N ASP A 195 -1.00 -11.15 -12.60
CA ASP A 195 -0.21 -12.35 -12.92
C ASP A 195 -0.92 -13.20 -13.98
N ALA A 196 -2.22 -13.48 -13.80
CA ALA A 196 -3.03 -14.18 -14.78
C ALA A 196 -3.12 -13.45 -16.13
N ALA A 197 -3.17 -12.12 -16.12
CA ALA A 197 -3.19 -11.31 -17.33
C ALA A 197 -1.87 -11.41 -18.11
N LEU A 198 -0.74 -11.53 -17.45
CA LEU A 198 0.56 -11.76 -18.09
C LEU A 198 0.58 -13.11 -18.79
N ASP A 199 0.06 -14.16 -18.16
CA ASP A 199 -0.08 -15.51 -18.75
C ASP A 199 -0.97 -15.48 -20.00
N VAL A 200 -2.15 -14.84 -19.92
CA VAL A 200 -3.09 -14.70 -21.07
C VAL A 200 -2.45 -13.91 -22.22
N THR A 201 -1.69 -12.88 -21.90
CA THR A 201 -0.99 -12.06 -22.92
C THR A 201 0.16 -12.82 -23.57
N GLY A 202 0.76 -13.74 -22.82
CA GLY A 202 1.89 -14.57 -23.25
C GLY A 202 3.14 -13.76 -23.58
N GLY A 203 3.99 -14.30 -24.44
CA GLY A 203 5.29 -13.70 -24.75
C GLY A 203 5.27 -12.24 -25.23
N SER A 204 4.13 -11.72 -25.69
CA SER A 204 4.02 -10.30 -26.04
C SER A 204 3.96 -9.37 -24.82
N GLY A 205 3.53 -9.89 -23.66
CA GLY A 205 3.38 -9.15 -22.41
C GLY A 205 4.69 -8.79 -21.73
N ILE A 206 5.77 -9.56 -21.96
CA ILE A 206 7.04 -9.39 -21.24
C ILE A 206 7.94 -8.30 -21.82
N PHE A 207 7.63 -7.76 -23.00
CA PHE A 207 8.47 -6.72 -23.61
C PHE A 207 8.31 -5.38 -22.88
N LYS A 208 9.42 -4.64 -22.72
CA LYS A 208 9.43 -3.32 -22.04
C LYS A 208 8.47 -2.28 -22.65
N LYS A 209 8.09 -2.44 -23.92
CA LYS A 209 7.07 -1.62 -24.57
C LYS A 209 5.63 -1.99 -24.20
N SER A 210 5.43 -3.16 -23.58
CA SER A 210 4.11 -3.59 -23.11
C SER A 210 3.76 -2.87 -21.81
N PRO A 211 2.59 -2.24 -21.69
CA PRO A 211 2.16 -1.66 -20.41
C PRO A 211 1.96 -2.73 -19.32
N ILE A 212 1.61 -3.97 -19.69
CA ILE A 212 1.40 -5.08 -18.74
C ILE A 212 2.70 -5.40 -18.00
N GLU A 213 3.85 -5.42 -18.69
CA GLU A 213 5.16 -5.67 -18.06
C GLU A 213 5.43 -4.69 -16.92
N ARG A 214 5.22 -3.41 -17.16
CA ARG A 214 5.41 -2.38 -16.14
C ARG A 214 4.40 -2.53 -15.00
N LEU A 215 3.12 -2.67 -15.33
CA LEU A 215 2.04 -2.81 -14.33
C LEU A 215 2.21 -4.08 -13.48
N TRP A 216 2.73 -5.17 -14.07
CA TRP A 216 3.08 -6.39 -13.35
C TRP A 216 4.18 -6.14 -12.30
N ARG A 217 5.25 -5.44 -12.68
CA ARG A 217 6.30 -5.07 -11.72
C ARG A 217 5.76 -4.14 -10.61
N ASP A 218 4.95 -3.18 -10.97
CA ASP A 218 4.36 -2.24 -10.02
C ASP A 218 3.43 -2.97 -9.03
N ALA A 219 2.54 -3.84 -9.52
CA ALA A 219 1.63 -4.63 -8.68
C ALA A 219 2.36 -5.54 -7.69
N ARG A 220 3.53 -6.10 -8.08
CA ARG A 220 4.31 -6.98 -7.20
C ARG A 220 4.73 -6.32 -5.89
N LEU A 221 4.96 -5.01 -5.92
CA LEU A 221 5.38 -4.24 -4.75
C LEU A 221 4.28 -4.14 -3.68
N GLY A 222 3.01 -4.28 -4.05
CA GLY A 222 1.90 -4.30 -3.11
C GLY A 222 2.03 -5.36 -2.03
N LYS A 223 2.56 -6.52 -2.39
CA LYS A 223 2.77 -7.65 -1.45
C LYS A 223 3.90 -7.39 -0.44
N ILE A 224 4.79 -6.45 -0.73
CA ILE A 224 5.94 -6.10 0.13
C ILE A 224 5.65 -4.83 0.92
N HIS A 225 4.79 -3.95 0.39
CA HIS A 225 4.41 -2.69 1.03
C HIS A 225 3.89 -2.90 2.46
N PRO A 226 4.16 -1.97 3.42
CA PRO A 226 3.68 -2.06 4.80
C PRO A 226 2.21 -2.47 4.93
N GLY A 227 1.90 -3.35 5.89
CA GLY A 227 0.67 -4.13 5.89
C GLY A 227 0.77 -5.32 4.93
N ASN A 228 1.96 -5.93 4.84
CA ASN A 228 2.20 -7.18 4.12
C ASN A 228 1.49 -8.38 4.78
N TYR A 229 1.69 -9.58 4.23
CA TYR A 229 1.07 -10.81 4.73
C TYR A 229 1.26 -10.99 6.25
N ALA A 230 2.51 -10.95 6.73
CA ALA A 230 2.83 -11.25 8.12
C ALA A 230 2.17 -10.24 9.09
N LEU A 231 2.38 -8.95 8.85
CA LEU A 231 1.80 -7.88 9.66
C LEU A 231 0.27 -7.89 9.64
N SER A 232 -0.34 -8.07 8.47
CA SER A 232 -1.79 -8.08 8.33
C SER A 232 -2.43 -9.23 9.11
N HIS A 233 -1.85 -10.43 9.03
CA HIS A 233 -2.37 -11.60 9.74
C HIS A 233 -2.18 -11.47 11.25
N GLU A 234 -1.04 -10.96 11.69
CA GLU A 234 -0.80 -10.72 13.12
C GLU A 234 -1.84 -9.76 13.71
N PHE A 235 -2.01 -8.57 13.11
CA PHE A 235 -2.94 -7.57 13.61
C PHE A 235 -4.38 -8.07 13.63
N VAL A 236 -4.84 -8.66 12.53
CA VAL A 236 -6.20 -9.18 12.42
C VAL A 236 -6.45 -10.30 13.44
N ALA A 237 -5.49 -11.23 13.58
CA ALA A 237 -5.62 -12.34 14.51
C ALA A 237 -5.63 -11.87 15.97
N LYS A 238 -4.72 -10.98 16.36
CA LYS A 238 -4.68 -10.44 17.73
C LYS A 238 -5.99 -9.75 18.11
N VAL A 239 -6.49 -8.86 17.22
CA VAL A 239 -7.78 -8.21 17.47
C VAL A 239 -8.92 -9.22 17.57
N ALA A 240 -9.00 -10.21 16.68
CA ALA A 240 -10.05 -11.21 16.67
C ALA A 240 -10.01 -12.14 17.92
N LEU A 241 -8.80 -12.39 18.45
CA LEU A 241 -8.58 -13.23 19.64
C LEU A 241 -8.63 -12.44 20.94
N GLY A 242 -8.74 -11.10 20.91
CA GLY A 242 -8.68 -10.25 22.09
C GLY A 242 -7.29 -10.21 22.74
N ILE A 243 -6.23 -10.44 21.96
CA ILE A 243 -4.83 -10.38 22.40
C ILE A 243 -4.34 -8.93 22.24
N ASP A 244 -3.57 -8.44 23.21
CA ASP A 244 -2.94 -7.12 23.13
C ASP A 244 -2.02 -7.05 21.89
N PRO A 245 -2.19 -6.05 21.00
CA PRO A 245 -1.32 -5.88 19.84
C PRO A 245 0.16 -5.76 20.16
N ASP A 246 0.52 -5.29 21.35
CA ASP A 246 1.92 -5.16 21.78
C ASP A 246 2.50 -6.45 22.40
N GLU A 247 1.68 -7.48 22.63
CA GLU A 247 2.16 -8.76 23.16
C GLU A 247 3.07 -9.48 22.17
N PRO A 248 4.27 -9.95 22.59
CA PRO A 248 5.18 -10.73 21.72
C PRO A 248 4.60 -12.13 21.38
N PRO A 249 4.99 -12.74 20.23
CA PRO A 249 5.89 -12.19 19.24
C PRO A 249 5.25 -11.12 18.36
N ARG A 250 6.08 -10.19 17.86
CA ARG A 250 5.67 -9.14 16.93
C ARG A 250 6.46 -9.23 15.63
N TRP A 251 5.77 -8.97 14.52
CA TRP A 251 6.34 -8.96 13.16
C TRP A 251 6.57 -7.52 12.68
N GLY A 252 7.33 -6.74 13.33
CA GLY A 252 7.50 -5.39 12.84
C GLY A 252 8.59 -4.61 13.44
#